data_a362928149a5537a958f8afb51ae987c
#
_entry.id   a362928149a5537a958f8afb51ae987c
#
_cell.length_a   1.000
_cell.length_b   1.000
_cell.length_c   1.000
_cell.angle_alpha   90.00
_cell.angle_beta   90.00
_cell.angle_gamma   90.00
#
_symmetry.space_group_name_H-M   'P 1'
#
loop_
_entity.id
_entity.type
_entity.pdbx_description
1 polymer ?
#
loop_
_entity_poly.entity_id
_entity_poly.type
_entity_poly.pdbx_seq_one_letter_code
_entity_poly.pdbx_strand_id
1 'polypeptide(L)'
;MLLAAVATTGCKNGDRDFDDFEGGTTVYFPYQYPVRTILLGDGVEYSTELDNAHRFKVMGYGAGTYDSYEFTFNVAVDESLAQGVTFKDGRAVTLLPSSHYQLVSTTSTYAGNRMSGVEVQLTDAFFQDQASIAQTYVLPLRMSNVKGASKILEEMDYTLYCVRYVNPWEGYYLVKGTADQLEKCTIVHTATTSLTTCEYVNKEGVKMTLSFGSEKDDNCTISGDGVTGSGNYGHGTEAKAWGNKDRNALYLKYTAGGKSYDETLVLQRRGDFAGTVIEFN
;
A
#
# COMPACT_ATOMS: atom_id res chain seq x y z
N MET A 1 56.33 -39.58 -24.85
CA MET A 1 54.93 -39.43 -24.62
C MET A 1 54.74 -39.04 -23.15
N LEU A 2 54.62 -37.70 -22.85
CA LEU A 2 54.57 -37.16 -21.46
C LEU A 2 53.11 -36.98 -21.10
N LEU A 3 52.66 -37.71 -20.09
CA LEU A 3 51.31 -37.55 -19.52
C LEU A 3 51.37 -36.41 -18.49
N ALA A 4 50.76 -35.28 -18.81
CA ALA A 4 50.57 -34.19 -17.84
C ALA A 4 49.37 -34.52 -16.97
N ALA A 5 49.62 -34.76 -15.68
CA ALA A 5 48.57 -34.85 -14.65
C ALA A 5 48.05 -33.46 -14.32
N VAL A 6 46.82 -33.15 -14.68
CA VAL A 6 46.13 -31.94 -14.24
C VAL A 6 45.63 -32.21 -12.82
N ALA A 7 46.29 -31.62 -11.83
CA ALA A 7 45.79 -31.59 -10.47
C ALA A 7 44.65 -30.59 -10.39
N THR A 8 43.42 -31.08 -10.26
CA THR A 8 42.25 -30.29 -9.88
C THR A 8 42.37 -29.92 -8.43
N THR A 9 42.84 -28.71 -8.13
CA THR A 9 42.69 -28.11 -6.79
C THR A 9 41.22 -27.78 -6.61
N GLY A 10 40.45 -28.73 -6.08
CA GLY A 10 39.13 -28.44 -5.54
C GLY A 10 39.30 -27.41 -4.45
N CYS A 11 38.56 -26.29 -4.55
CA CYS A 11 38.41 -25.38 -3.45
C CYS A 11 37.86 -26.21 -2.26
N LYS A 12 38.68 -26.43 -1.26
CA LYS A 12 38.19 -26.81 0.07
C LYS A 12 37.39 -25.62 0.56
N ASN A 13 36.07 -25.71 0.46
CA ASN A 13 35.20 -24.97 1.39
C ASN A 13 35.57 -25.52 2.78
N GLY A 14 36.50 -24.88 3.45
CA GLY A 14 36.70 -25.14 4.84
C GLY A 14 35.38 -24.85 5.53
N ASP A 15 34.89 -25.82 6.33
CA ASP A 15 33.86 -25.57 7.30
C ASP A 15 34.31 -24.33 8.08
N ARG A 16 33.75 -23.16 7.74
CA ARG A 16 33.85 -22.01 8.63
C ARG A 16 32.83 -22.28 9.71
N ASP A 17 33.31 -22.78 10.84
CA ASP A 17 32.59 -22.64 12.08
C ASP A 17 32.42 -21.12 12.29
N PHE A 18 31.24 -20.62 12.01
CA PHE A 18 30.86 -19.31 12.48
C PHE A 18 30.59 -19.51 13.97
N ASP A 19 31.33 -18.80 14.80
CA ASP A 19 31.05 -18.75 16.22
C ASP A 19 29.55 -18.51 16.41
N ASP A 20 28.92 -19.27 17.29
CA ASP A 20 27.52 -19.10 17.62
C ASP A 20 27.30 -17.63 17.97
N PHE A 21 26.28 -17.01 17.34
CA PHE A 21 25.98 -15.60 17.56
C PHE A 21 25.60 -15.40 19.03
N GLU A 22 26.54 -14.97 19.86
CA GLU A 22 26.37 -14.74 21.30
C GLU A 22 25.38 -13.61 21.62
N GLY A 23 24.91 -12.86 20.60
CA GLY A 23 24.06 -11.67 20.75
C GLY A 23 22.62 -11.95 21.15
N GLY A 24 22.18 -13.22 21.15
CA GLY A 24 20.80 -13.60 21.45
C GLY A 24 19.79 -13.09 20.43
N THR A 25 18.51 -13.43 20.64
CA THR A 25 17.41 -12.98 19.76
C THR A 25 17.06 -11.54 20.03
N THR A 26 16.98 -10.73 18.97
CA THR A 26 16.60 -9.33 19.03
C THR A 26 15.32 -9.11 18.25
N VAL A 27 14.36 -8.40 18.84
CA VAL A 27 13.06 -8.05 18.21
C VAL A 27 13.05 -6.56 17.87
N TYR A 28 12.44 -6.20 16.75
CA TYR A 28 12.43 -4.80 16.28
C TYR A 28 11.35 -4.57 15.22
N PHE A 29 11.03 -3.30 14.98
CA PHE A 29 10.31 -2.88 13.77
C PHE A 29 11.32 -2.59 12.66
N PRO A 30 11.20 -3.23 11.48
CA PRO A 30 12.16 -3.05 10.39
C PRO A 30 12.08 -1.69 9.72
N TYR A 31 10.94 -1.02 9.84
CA TYR A 31 10.67 0.30 9.27
C TYR A 31 10.08 1.22 10.34
N GLN A 32 10.75 2.34 10.60
CA GLN A 32 10.29 3.35 11.56
C GLN A 32 9.24 4.28 10.96
N TYR A 33 9.24 4.46 9.65
CA TYR A 33 8.41 5.43 8.94
C TYR A 33 7.73 4.84 7.69
N PRO A 34 6.95 3.76 7.82
CA PRO A 34 6.28 3.16 6.68
C PRO A 34 5.06 3.96 6.24
N VAL A 35 4.82 3.97 4.93
CA VAL A 35 3.53 4.37 4.36
C VAL A 35 2.68 3.14 4.14
N ARG A 36 1.45 3.19 4.62
CA ARG A 36 0.45 2.16 4.37
C ARG A 36 -0.71 2.76 3.58
N THR A 37 -0.76 2.48 2.30
CA THR A 37 -1.91 2.79 1.46
C THR A 37 -2.84 1.59 1.44
N ILE A 38 -4.07 1.78 1.88
CA ILE A 38 -5.14 0.78 1.78
C ILE A 38 -5.70 0.86 0.36
N LEU A 39 -5.54 -0.20 -0.40
CA LEU A 39 -6.03 -0.28 -1.78
C LEU A 39 -7.37 -1.00 -1.81
N LEU A 40 -8.46 -0.27 -1.93
CA LEU A 40 -9.80 -0.84 -2.01
C LEU A 40 -10.08 -1.38 -3.42
N GLY A 41 -10.89 -2.42 -3.52
CA GLY A 41 -11.37 -3.01 -4.77
C GLY A 41 -10.92 -4.45 -5.00
N ASP A 42 -11.79 -5.24 -5.58
CA ASP A 42 -11.58 -6.68 -5.81
C ASP A 42 -10.67 -6.95 -7.01
N GLY A 43 -9.78 -7.94 -6.84
CA GLY A 43 -9.02 -8.54 -7.93
C GLY A 43 -8.05 -7.62 -8.66
N VAL A 44 -7.78 -6.43 -8.14
CA VAL A 44 -6.87 -5.48 -8.76
C VAL A 44 -5.45 -5.71 -8.26
N GLU A 45 -4.48 -5.56 -9.14
CA GLU A 45 -3.07 -5.61 -8.80
C GLU A 45 -2.81 -4.80 -7.51
N TYR A 46 -2.27 -5.50 -6.51
CA TYR A 46 -1.85 -4.96 -5.19
C TYR A 46 -2.92 -4.80 -4.10
N SER A 47 -4.22 -4.99 -4.36
CA SER A 47 -5.17 -5.09 -3.25
C SER A 47 -5.03 -6.45 -2.54
N THR A 48 -5.18 -6.46 -1.24
CA THR A 48 -5.12 -7.67 -0.42
C THR A 48 -6.47 -7.94 0.24
N GLU A 49 -6.68 -9.17 0.71
CA GLU A 49 -7.87 -9.48 1.51
C GLU A 49 -7.96 -8.59 2.76
N LEU A 50 -6.81 -8.22 3.34
CA LEU A 50 -6.75 -7.31 4.47
C LEU A 50 -7.22 -5.90 4.08
N ASP A 51 -6.79 -5.39 2.92
CA ASP A 51 -7.24 -4.08 2.44
C ASP A 51 -8.76 -4.03 2.26
N ASN A 52 -9.33 -5.06 1.63
CA ASN A 52 -10.77 -5.17 1.42
C ASN A 52 -11.55 -5.44 2.71
N ALA A 53 -10.88 -5.98 3.75
CA ALA A 53 -11.40 -6.05 5.11
C ALA A 53 -11.13 -4.77 5.93
N HIS A 54 -10.62 -3.70 5.30
CA HIS A 54 -10.25 -2.44 5.95
C HIS A 54 -9.20 -2.63 7.07
N ARG A 55 -8.22 -3.54 6.85
CA ARG A 55 -7.19 -3.91 7.83
C ARG A 55 -5.80 -3.80 7.26
N PHE A 56 -4.83 -3.67 8.15
CA PHE A 56 -3.43 -3.88 7.84
C PHE A 56 -2.67 -4.49 9.02
N LYS A 57 -1.50 -5.04 8.76
CA LYS A 57 -0.62 -5.59 9.79
C LYS A 57 0.58 -4.68 10.05
N VAL A 58 0.87 -4.49 11.32
CA VAL A 58 2.11 -3.88 11.81
C VAL A 58 3.05 -5.01 12.18
N MET A 59 4.09 -5.19 11.39
CA MET A 59 4.98 -6.34 11.47
C MET A 59 6.21 -6.03 12.31
N GLY A 60 6.50 -6.86 13.31
CA GLY A 60 7.77 -6.93 14.00
C GLY A 60 8.61 -8.10 13.49
N TYR A 61 9.92 -7.98 13.58
CA TYR A 61 10.88 -8.97 13.14
C TYR A 61 11.73 -9.46 14.30
N GLY A 62 12.17 -10.74 14.20
CA GLY A 62 13.17 -11.33 15.07
C GLY A 62 14.46 -11.61 14.30
N ALA A 63 15.58 -11.12 14.81
CA ALA A 63 16.91 -11.46 14.33
C ALA A 63 17.60 -12.42 15.31
N GLY A 64 18.49 -13.30 14.81
CA GLY A 64 19.16 -14.33 15.62
C GLY A 64 18.20 -15.46 16.00
N THR A 65 17.14 -15.70 15.21
CA THR A 65 16.17 -16.77 15.47
C THR A 65 16.36 -17.94 14.52
N TYR A 66 16.13 -19.14 15.03
CA TYR A 66 15.99 -20.38 14.28
C TYR A 66 14.51 -20.77 14.18
N ASP A 67 14.17 -21.71 13.31
CA ASP A 67 12.80 -22.11 12.98
C ASP A 67 11.96 -22.60 14.18
N SER A 68 12.60 -22.96 15.29
CA SER A 68 11.94 -23.42 16.52
C SER A 68 11.76 -22.34 17.59
N TYR A 69 12.05 -21.09 17.26
CA TYR A 69 12.02 -20.03 18.26
C TYR A 69 10.62 -19.47 18.45
N GLU A 70 10.24 -19.25 19.70
CA GLU A 70 8.98 -18.60 20.06
C GLU A 70 9.25 -17.35 20.89
N PHE A 71 8.66 -16.23 20.50
CA PHE A 71 8.67 -15.02 21.30
C PHE A 71 7.36 -14.24 21.16
N THR A 72 7.08 -13.41 22.13
CA THR A 72 5.95 -12.48 22.10
C THR A 72 6.41 -11.07 22.38
N PHE A 73 5.69 -10.09 21.85
CA PHE A 73 5.85 -8.70 22.18
C PHE A 73 4.49 -7.98 22.20
N ASN A 74 4.41 -6.90 22.94
CA ASN A 74 3.24 -6.04 22.97
C ASN A 74 3.47 -4.82 22.07
N VAL A 75 2.39 -4.33 21.49
CA VAL A 75 2.35 -3.08 20.71
C VAL A 75 1.30 -2.17 21.32
N ALA A 76 1.68 -0.93 21.56
CA ALA A 76 0.77 0.11 22.07
C ALA A 76 0.98 1.41 21.30
N VAL A 77 -0.07 2.24 21.28
CA VAL A 77 0.03 3.60 20.75
C VAL A 77 0.86 4.46 21.69
N ASP A 78 1.83 5.19 21.13
CA ASP A 78 2.65 6.15 21.87
C ASP A 78 2.70 7.47 21.07
N GLU A 79 1.79 8.37 21.40
CA GLU A 79 1.64 9.65 20.72
C GLU A 79 2.87 10.56 20.88
N SER A 80 3.70 10.32 21.91
CA SER A 80 4.91 11.09 22.12
C SER A 80 5.93 10.96 21.00
N LEU A 81 5.89 9.84 20.26
CA LEU A 81 6.75 9.58 19.09
C LEU A 81 6.50 10.53 17.92
N ALA A 82 5.34 11.14 17.84
CA ALA A 82 5.00 12.08 16.77
C ALA A 82 5.29 13.55 17.13
N GLN A 83 5.74 13.82 18.36
CA GLN A 83 6.00 15.19 18.81
C GLN A 83 7.23 15.78 18.09
N GLY A 84 7.02 16.92 17.44
CA GLY A 84 8.08 17.61 16.71
C GLY A 84 8.47 16.98 15.37
N VAL A 85 7.78 15.91 14.96
CA VAL A 85 8.01 15.23 13.68
C VAL A 85 7.28 15.97 12.57
N THR A 86 7.99 16.20 11.47
CA THR A 86 7.42 16.74 10.23
C THR A 86 7.81 15.84 9.05
N PHE A 87 7.02 15.87 8.00
CA PHE A 87 7.45 15.26 6.74
C PHE A 87 8.57 16.07 6.11
N LYS A 88 9.45 15.45 5.36
CA LYS A 88 10.58 16.12 4.68
C LYS A 88 10.14 17.20 3.69
N ASP A 89 8.94 17.09 3.16
CA ASP A 89 8.33 18.11 2.30
C ASP A 89 7.74 19.31 3.07
N GLY A 90 7.91 19.33 4.40
CA GLY A 90 7.48 20.41 5.30
C GLY A 90 6.02 20.30 5.77
N ARG A 91 5.24 19.30 5.32
CA ARG A 91 3.90 19.07 5.86
C ARG A 91 3.95 18.64 7.31
N ALA A 92 2.98 19.10 8.08
CA ALA A 92 2.82 18.66 9.48
C ALA A 92 2.28 17.21 9.54
N VAL A 93 2.79 16.45 10.48
CA VAL A 93 2.23 15.15 10.86
C VAL A 93 0.96 15.38 11.67
N THR A 94 -0.09 14.63 11.38
CA THR A 94 -1.34 14.61 12.14
C THR A 94 -1.51 13.23 12.74
N LEU A 95 -1.78 13.15 14.05
CA LEU A 95 -2.09 11.87 14.69
C LEU A 95 -3.37 11.28 14.11
N LEU A 96 -3.34 9.98 13.79
CA LEU A 96 -4.55 9.25 13.41
C LEU A 96 -5.51 9.22 14.60
N PRO A 97 -6.73 9.80 14.48
CA PRO A 97 -7.67 9.86 15.60
C PRO A 97 -8.02 8.45 16.11
N SER A 98 -8.17 8.30 17.42
CA SER A 98 -8.50 7.01 18.04
C SER A 98 -9.85 6.43 17.59
N SER A 99 -10.75 7.29 17.07
CA SER A 99 -12.01 6.87 16.45
C SER A 99 -11.85 6.22 15.08
N HIS A 100 -10.69 6.35 14.44
CA HIS A 100 -10.44 5.92 13.07
C HIS A 100 -9.85 4.51 12.98
N TYR A 101 -9.44 3.93 14.10
CA TYR A 101 -8.82 2.60 14.11
C TYR A 101 -9.09 1.85 15.42
N GLN A 102 -8.82 0.55 15.37
CA GLN A 102 -8.79 -0.33 16.54
C GLN A 102 -7.64 -1.32 16.36
N LEU A 103 -6.81 -1.50 17.40
CA LEU A 103 -5.87 -2.63 17.45
C LEU A 103 -6.67 -3.91 17.72
N VAL A 104 -6.68 -4.85 16.79
CA VAL A 104 -7.40 -6.12 16.93
C VAL A 104 -6.76 -6.97 18.02
N SER A 105 -5.43 -6.87 18.15
CA SER A 105 -4.64 -7.47 19.22
C SER A 105 -3.52 -6.50 19.60
N THR A 106 -3.20 -6.41 20.87
CA THR A 106 -2.03 -5.67 21.37
C THR A 106 -0.83 -6.55 21.60
N THR A 107 -0.96 -7.86 21.44
CA THR A 107 0.12 -8.84 21.60
C THR A 107 0.32 -9.57 20.29
N SER A 108 1.56 -9.62 19.84
CA SER A 108 2.00 -10.45 18.72
C SER A 108 2.74 -11.66 19.21
N THR A 109 2.45 -12.81 18.62
CA THR A 109 3.14 -14.08 18.92
C THR A 109 3.88 -14.55 17.68
N TYR A 110 5.17 -14.75 17.83
CA TYR A 110 6.01 -15.38 16.83
C TYR A 110 6.05 -16.90 17.11
N ALA A 111 5.76 -17.67 16.09
CA ALA A 111 5.86 -19.15 16.16
C ALA A 111 6.39 -19.67 14.82
N GLY A 112 7.71 -19.87 14.73
CA GLY A 112 8.36 -20.49 13.59
C GLY A 112 8.54 -19.63 12.31
N ASN A 113 8.08 -18.39 12.29
CA ASN A 113 8.31 -17.42 11.19
C ASN A 113 9.17 -16.25 11.68
N ARG A 114 10.03 -15.71 10.85
CA ARG A 114 10.88 -14.56 11.23
C ARG A 114 10.11 -13.24 11.45
N MET A 115 8.81 -13.26 11.23
CA MET A 115 7.93 -12.09 11.31
C MET A 115 6.67 -12.45 12.07
N SER A 116 6.21 -11.52 12.88
CA SER A 116 4.90 -11.55 13.52
C SER A 116 4.36 -10.13 13.65
N GLY A 117 3.06 -9.95 13.82
CA GLY A 117 2.50 -8.61 13.88
C GLY A 117 1.13 -8.54 14.54
N VAL A 118 0.71 -7.31 14.80
CA VAL A 118 -0.65 -7.00 15.25
C VAL A 118 -1.47 -6.46 14.08
N GLU A 119 -2.76 -6.76 14.07
CA GLU A 119 -3.68 -6.22 13.08
C GLU A 119 -4.30 -4.92 13.57
N VAL A 120 -4.39 -3.95 12.65
CA VAL A 120 -5.10 -2.70 12.82
C VAL A 120 -6.34 -2.73 11.94
N GLN A 121 -7.52 -2.61 12.55
CA GLN A 121 -8.79 -2.42 11.86
C GLN A 121 -9.03 -0.93 11.70
N LEU A 122 -9.26 -0.47 10.48
CA LEU A 122 -9.74 0.89 10.21
C LEU A 122 -11.26 0.91 10.28
N THR A 123 -11.82 2.00 10.80
CA THR A 123 -13.27 2.18 11.00
C THR A 123 -13.90 2.96 9.86
N ASP A 124 -15.23 2.98 9.79
CA ASP A 124 -15.97 3.81 8.84
C ASP A 124 -15.61 5.30 8.98
N ALA A 125 -15.31 5.75 10.21
CA ALA A 125 -14.90 7.13 10.45
C ALA A 125 -13.61 7.49 9.69
N PHE A 126 -12.68 6.57 9.55
CA PHE A 126 -11.46 6.76 8.73
C PHE A 126 -11.81 6.97 7.25
N PHE A 127 -12.70 6.15 6.69
CA PHE A 127 -13.05 6.21 5.27
C PHE A 127 -13.99 7.38 4.92
N GLN A 128 -14.69 7.92 5.92
CA GLN A 128 -15.54 9.11 5.75
C GLN A 128 -14.78 10.42 5.93
N ASP A 129 -13.57 10.37 6.50
CA ASP A 129 -12.74 11.55 6.72
C ASP A 129 -11.92 11.88 5.47
N GLN A 130 -12.14 13.09 4.93
CA GLN A 130 -11.39 13.62 3.79
C GLN A 130 -9.87 13.66 4.04
N ALA A 131 -9.44 13.88 5.28
CA ALA A 131 -8.03 13.92 5.64
C ALA A 131 -7.33 12.56 5.51
N SER A 132 -8.08 11.45 5.53
CA SER A 132 -7.55 10.10 5.35
C SER A 132 -6.99 9.81 3.95
N ILE A 133 -7.27 10.68 2.98
CA ILE A 133 -6.73 10.59 1.62
C ILE A 133 -5.39 11.33 1.53
N ALA A 134 -5.18 12.35 2.36
CA ALA A 134 -4.10 13.33 2.22
C ALA A 134 -2.71 12.83 2.61
N GLN A 135 -2.58 11.57 3.09
CA GLN A 135 -1.29 10.99 3.51
C GLN A 135 -0.59 11.82 4.60
N THR A 136 -1.35 12.28 5.57
CA THR A 136 -0.86 13.07 6.72
C THR A 136 -1.12 12.39 8.05
N TYR A 137 -2.06 11.45 8.12
CA TYR A 137 -2.37 10.70 9.32
C TYR A 137 -1.28 9.68 9.64
N VAL A 138 -0.79 9.73 10.87
CA VAL A 138 0.26 8.86 11.38
C VAL A 138 -0.23 8.12 12.63
N LEU A 139 -0.07 6.80 12.65
CA LEU A 139 -0.29 5.93 13.80
C LEU A 139 1.07 5.61 14.44
N PRO A 140 1.43 6.25 15.56
CA PRO A 140 2.68 5.98 16.25
C PRO A 140 2.52 4.79 17.20
N LEU A 141 3.37 3.80 17.05
CA LEU A 141 3.33 2.55 17.81
C LEU A 141 4.69 2.24 18.44
N ARG A 142 4.67 1.75 19.68
CA ARG A 142 5.86 1.30 20.41
C ARG A 142 5.73 -0.18 20.77
N MET A 143 6.84 -0.89 20.61
CA MET A 143 7.02 -2.28 21.06
C MET A 143 7.47 -2.31 22.51
N SER A 144 6.93 -3.28 23.28
CA SER A 144 7.28 -3.46 24.68
C SER A 144 7.06 -4.91 25.13
N ASN A 145 7.41 -5.21 26.37
CA ASN A 145 7.11 -6.48 27.05
C ASN A 145 7.49 -7.72 26.21
N VAL A 146 8.68 -7.71 25.64
CA VAL A 146 9.19 -8.86 24.88
C VAL A 146 9.45 -10.03 25.82
N LYS A 147 8.96 -11.22 25.45
CA LYS A 147 9.20 -12.50 26.14
C LYS A 147 9.71 -13.52 25.14
N GLY A 148 10.63 -14.36 25.55
CA GLY A 148 11.23 -15.38 24.69
C GLY A 148 12.35 -14.87 23.80
N ALA A 149 12.56 -13.55 23.71
CA ALA A 149 13.71 -12.93 23.05
C ALA A 149 14.60 -12.21 24.05
N SER A 150 15.86 -11.99 23.69
CA SER A 150 16.86 -11.43 24.60
C SER A 150 16.70 -9.93 24.84
N LYS A 151 16.30 -9.19 23.78
CA LYS A 151 16.14 -7.73 23.85
C LYS A 151 15.29 -7.18 22.69
N ILE A 152 14.88 -5.93 22.85
CA ILE A 152 14.41 -5.08 21.74
C ILE A 152 15.64 -4.34 21.19
N LEU A 153 15.74 -4.21 19.87
CA LEU A 153 16.79 -3.41 19.25
C LEU A 153 16.54 -1.93 19.56
N GLU A 154 17.54 -1.29 20.17
CA GLU A 154 17.49 0.13 20.51
C GLU A 154 17.22 0.97 19.27
N GLU A 155 16.44 2.04 19.39
CA GLU A 155 16.02 2.93 18.32
C GLU A 155 15.14 2.28 17.22
N MET A 156 14.82 0.99 17.34
CA MET A 156 13.90 0.27 16.45
C MET A 156 12.73 -0.37 17.20
N ASP A 157 12.45 0.10 18.40
CA ASP A 157 11.32 -0.29 19.24
C ASP A 157 10.01 0.42 18.85
N TYR A 158 10.05 1.32 17.87
CA TYR A 158 8.92 2.15 17.46
C TYR A 158 8.73 2.17 15.95
N THR A 159 7.52 2.55 15.53
CA THR A 159 7.18 2.79 14.13
C THR A 159 6.06 3.83 14.03
N LEU A 160 6.13 4.70 13.03
CA LEU A 160 5.11 5.71 12.70
C LEU A 160 4.51 5.36 11.34
N TYR A 161 3.37 4.65 11.37
CA TYR A 161 2.66 4.29 10.15
C TYR A 161 1.88 5.49 9.60
N CYS A 162 2.32 6.01 8.46
CA CYS A 162 1.51 6.96 7.72
C CYS A 162 0.45 6.20 6.92
N VAL A 163 -0.82 6.41 7.26
CA VAL A 163 -1.94 5.63 6.71
C VAL A 163 -2.80 6.50 5.81
N ARG A 164 -3.12 6.00 4.62
CA ARG A 164 -4.11 6.58 3.71
C ARG A 164 -4.87 5.47 2.99
N TYR A 165 -5.94 5.83 2.29
CA TYR A 165 -6.60 4.89 1.38
C TYR A 165 -6.75 5.47 -0.03
N VAL A 166 -6.97 4.59 -0.98
CA VAL A 166 -7.43 4.91 -2.32
C VAL A 166 -8.63 4.02 -2.64
N ASN A 167 -9.63 4.60 -3.29
CA ASN A 167 -10.84 3.90 -3.67
C ASN A 167 -10.60 2.96 -4.87
N PRO A 168 -11.56 2.08 -5.25
CA PRO A 168 -11.34 1.07 -6.29
C PRO A 168 -10.97 1.63 -7.66
N TRP A 169 -11.33 2.87 -7.95
CA TRP A 169 -11.22 3.47 -9.29
C TRP A 169 -10.04 4.43 -9.46
N GLU A 170 -9.30 4.72 -8.39
CA GLU A 170 -8.05 5.49 -8.51
C GLU A 170 -7.02 4.69 -9.29
N GLY A 171 -6.40 5.33 -10.26
CA GLY A 171 -5.33 4.73 -11.03
C GLY A 171 -4.87 5.56 -12.21
N TYR A 172 -3.83 5.06 -12.85
CA TYR A 172 -3.35 5.55 -14.13
C TYR A 172 -3.93 4.69 -15.24
N TYR A 173 -4.58 5.35 -16.18
CA TYR A 173 -5.31 4.71 -17.27
C TYR A 173 -4.76 5.13 -18.61
N LEU A 174 -4.74 4.21 -19.57
CA LEU A 174 -4.47 4.51 -20.96
C LEU A 174 -5.80 4.80 -21.67
N VAL A 175 -5.89 5.94 -22.32
CA VAL A 175 -7.06 6.31 -23.13
C VAL A 175 -7.00 5.54 -24.43
N LYS A 176 -7.88 4.54 -24.59
CA LYS A 176 -7.93 3.66 -25.77
C LYS A 176 -8.22 4.44 -27.04
N GLY A 177 -7.54 4.10 -28.14
CA GLY A 177 -7.72 4.75 -29.43
C GLY A 177 -6.96 6.08 -29.58
N THR A 178 -6.13 6.48 -28.59
CA THR A 178 -5.26 7.66 -28.74
C THR A 178 -3.93 7.35 -29.45
N ALA A 179 -3.60 6.08 -29.60
CA ALA A 179 -2.47 5.59 -30.42
C ALA A 179 -2.75 4.16 -30.91
N ASP A 180 -2.00 3.72 -31.92
CA ASP A 180 -2.11 2.36 -32.47
C ASP A 180 -1.54 1.29 -31.53
N GLN A 181 -0.63 1.69 -30.63
CA GLN A 181 0.00 0.83 -29.65
C GLN A 181 -0.37 1.31 -28.25
N LEU A 182 -0.76 0.38 -27.35
CA LEU A 182 -1.20 0.73 -26.01
C LEU A 182 -0.17 1.50 -25.20
N GLU A 183 1.10 1.14 -25.31
CA GLU A 183 2.21 1.81 -24.61
C GLU A 183 2.45 3.27 -25.07
N LYS A 184 1.87 3.65 -26.21
CA LYS A 184 1.90 5.02 -26.74
C LYS A 184 0.62 5.79 -26.53
N CYS A 185 -0.40 5.17 -25.92
CA CYS A 185 -1.64 5.84 -25.58
C CYS A 185 -1.42 6.98 -24.59
N THR A 186 -2.30 7.98 -24.66
CA THR A 186 -2.34 9.03 -23.63
C THR A 186 -2.65 8.43 -22.28
N ILE A 187 -1.84 8.76 -21.27
CA ILE A 187 -2.07 8.37 -19.88
C ILE A 187 -2.86 9.47 -19.19
N VAL A 188 -3.92 9.09 -18.49
CA VAL A 188 -4.70 9.95 -17.61
C VAL A 188 -4.72 9.37 -16.21
N HIS A 189 -5.08 10.18 -15.22
CA HIS A 189 -5.15 9.78 -13.83
C HIS A 189 -6.55 10.06 -13.28
N THR A 190 -7.07 9.12 -12.52
CA THR A 190 -8.24 9.31 -11.65
C THR A 190 -7.73 9.39 -10.21
N ALA A 191 -8.11 10.42 -9.48
CA ALA A 191 -7.66 10.65 -8.12
C ALA A 191 -8.82 10.47 -7.13
N THR A 192 -8.63 9.69 -6.09
CA THR A 192 -9.59 9.52 -4.99
C THR A 192 -9.91 10.87 -4.35
N THR A 193 -11.18 11.19 -4.24
CA THR A 193 -11.68 12.38 -3.52
C THR A 193 -12.59 12.02 -2.37
N SER A 194 -13.13 10.80 -2.36
CA SER A 194 -13.83 10.18 -1.22
C SER A 194 -13.88 8.65 -1.43
N LEU A 195 -14.52 7.94 -0.51
CA LEU A 195 -14.73 6.49 -0.62
C LEU A 195 -15.42 6.10 -1.94
N THR A 196 -16.28 6.96 -2.45
CA THR A 196 -17.14 6.68 -3.62
C THR A 196 -16.93 7.65 -4.78
N THR A 197 -15.99 8.58 -4.70
CA THR A 197 -15.77 9.57 -5.76
C THR A 197 -14.33 9.69 -6.18
N CYS A 198 -14.13 9.90 -7.49
CA CYS A 198 -12.84 10.24 -8.08
C CYS A 198 -12.93 11.55 -8.86
N GLU A 199 -11.87 12.35 -8.83
CA GLU A 199 -11.65 13.40 -9.81
C GLU A 199 -10.98 12.82 -11.05
N TYR A 200 -11.43 13.22 -12.21
CA TYR A 200 -10.84 12.86 -13.50
C TYR A 200 -10.69 14.11 -14.37
N VAL A 201 -9.54 14.27 -14.99
CA VAL A 201 -9.28 15.28 -16.00
C VAL A 201 -8.96 14.57 -17.32
N ASN A 202 -9.79 14.78 -18.34
CA ASN A 202 -9.58 14.13 -19.62
C ASN A 202 -8.37 14.73 -20.39
N LYS A 203 -8.00 14.11 -21.51
CA LYS A 203 -6.87 14.54 -22.35
C LYS A 203 -7.01 15.97 -22.93
N GLU A 204 -8.21 16.54 -22.93
CA GLU A 204 -8.50 17.89 -23.40
C GLU A 204 -8.57 18.91 -22.25
N GLY A 205 -8.30 18.48 -21.01
CA GLY A 205 -8.29 19.33 -19.82
C GLY A 205 -9.68 19.52 -19.19
N VAL A 206 -10.71 18.77 -19.62
CA VAL A 206 -12.03 18.82 -19.00
C VAL A 206 -12.00 18.10 -17.67
N LYS A 207 -12.28 18.83 -16.60
CA LYS A 207 -12.33 18.32 -15.24
C LYS A 207 -13.73 17.84 -14.89
N MET A 208 -13.82 16.67 -14.25
CA MET A 208 -15.08 16.06 -13.83
C MET A 208 -14.92 15.19 -12.59
N THR A 209 -16.05 14.92 -11.94
CA THR A 209 -16.17 13.98 -10.83
C THR A 209 -16.92 12.74 -11.30
N LEU A 210 -16.35 11.58 -11.04
CA LEU A 210 -16.99 10.27 -11.18
C LEU A 210 -17.53 9.88 -9.79
N SER A 211 -18.84 9.69 -9.67
CA SER A 211 -19.52 9.36 -8.41
C SER A 211 -20.20 8.01 -8.51
N PHE A 212 -19.78 7.08 -7.64
CA PHE A 212 -20.32 5.73 -7.51
C PHE A 212 -21.26 5.66 -6.30
N GLY A 213 -22.21 4.74 -6.28
CA GLY A 213 -23.18 4.63 -5.19
C GLY A 213 -22.57 4.05 -3.90
N SER A 214 -21.62 3.12 -4.06
CA SER A 214 -20.83 2.51 -2.97
C SER A 214 -19.47 2.09 -3.49
N GLU A 215 -18.55 1.69 -2.61
CA GLU A 215 -17.23 1.17 -2.98
C GLU A 215 -17.26 -0.13 -3.81
N LYS A 216 -18.43 -0.74 -3.94
CA LYS A 216 -18.67 -1.99 -4.70
C LYS A 216 -19.47 -1.78 -5.98
N ASP A 217 -19.89 -0.55 -6.25
CA ASP A 217 -20.71 -0.26 -7.44
C ASP A 217 -19.82 -0.02 -8.65
N ASP A 218 -20.21 -0.62 -9.77
CA ASP A 218 -19.51 -0.42 -11.04
C ASP A 218 -20.03 0.79 -11.81
N ASN A 219 -21.28 1.19 -11.59
CA ASN A 219 -21.88 2.31 -12.31
C ASN A 219 -21.59 3.64 -11.62
N CYS A 220 -21.24 4.65 -12.41
CA CYS A 220 -21.05 5.99 -11.90
C CYS A 220 -21.85 7.04 -12.68
N THR A 221 -22.17 8.13 -12.00
CA THR A 221 -22.58 9.39 -12.62
C THR A 221 -21.36 10.27 -12.84
N ILE A 222 -21.37 11.05 -13.92
CA ILE A 222 -20.32 12.00 -14.28
C ILE A 222 -20.90 13.40 -14.15
N SER A 223 -20.21 14.26 -13.37
CA SER A 223 -20.63 15.64 -13.16
C SER A 223 -19.43 16.59 -13.15
N GLY A 224 -19.67 17.86 -13.49
CA GLY A 224 -18.67 18.92 -13.48
C GLY A 224 -19.27 20.23 -13.95
N ASP A 225 -18.44 21.28 -14.11
CA ASP A 225 -18.89 22.55 -14.68
C ASP A 225 -19.22 22.35 -16.17
N GLY A 226 -20.51 22.37 -16.49
CA GLY A 226 -21.01 22.07 -17.84
C GLY A 226 -20.77 20.64 -18.32
N VAL A 227 -20.49 19.70 -17.40
CA VAL A 227 -20.26 18.28 -17.68
C VAL A 227 -21.34 17.42 -17.08
N THR A 228 -21.94 16.54 -17.89
CA THR A 228 -22.93 15.55 -17.43
C THR A 228 -22.77 14.25 -18.20
N GLY A 229 -22.95 13.12 -17.51
CA GLY A 229 -22.86 11.81 -18.14
C GLY A 229 -22.97 10.63 -17.17
N SER A 230 -22.57 9.48 -17.65
CA SER A 230 -22.51 8.26 -16.88
C SER A 230 -21.34 7.39 -17.32
N GLY A 231 -20.94 6.47 -16.47
CA GLY A 231 -19.89 5.51 -16.77
C GLY A 231 -20.11 4.17 -16.08
N ASN A 232 -19.25 3.23 -16.45
CA ASN A 232 -19.21 1.90 -15.85
C ASN A 232 -17.76 1.44 -15.70
N TYR A 233 -17.46 0.79 -14.58
CA TYR A 233 -16.18 0.12 -14.34
C TYR A 233 -16.31 -1.36 -14.67
N GLY A 234 -15.50 -1.84 -15.59
CA GLY A 234 -15.47 -3.23 -16.03
C GLY A 234 -14.28 -3.98 -15.45
N HIS A 235 -14.55 -5.09 -14.77
CA HIS A 235 -13.54 -5.96 -14.19
C HIS A 235 -13.01 -6.95 -15.23
N GLY A 236 -11.74 -6.82 -15.64
CA GLY A 236 -11.12 -7.69 -16.65
C GLY A 236 -11.76 -7.62 -18.03
N THR A 237 -12.46 -6.54 -18.36
CA THR A 237 -13.25 -6.41 -19.61
C THR A 237 -12.39 -6.08 -20.83
N GLU A 238 -11.21 -5.53 -20.64
CA GLU A 238 -10.22 -5.30 -21.71
C GLU A 238 -9.28 -6.51 -21.80
N ALA A 239 -9.71 -7.51 -22.56
CA ALA A 239 -9.02 -8.79 -22.73
C ALA A 239 -7.64 -8.60 -23.37
N LYS A 240 -6.60 -9.08 -22.68
CA LYS A 240 -5.21 -9.07 -23.15
C LYS A 240 -4.76 -7.71 -23.68
N ALA A 241 -5.21 -6.65 -23.02
CA ALA A 241 -4.94 -5.27 -23.44
C ALA A 241 -3.44 -4.98 -23.58
N TRP A 242 -2.60 -5.58 -22.70
CA TRP A 242 -1.15 -5.70 -22.86
C TRP A 242 -0.61 -6.77 -21.92
N GLY A 243 0.53 -7.35 -22.27
CA GLY A 243 1.24 -8.31 -21.43
C GLY A 243 0.47 -9.61 -21.18
N ASN A 244 -0.44 -9.98 -22.06
CA ASN A 244 -1.29 -11.17 -21.96
C ASN A 244 -2.19 -11.23 -20.72
N LYS A 245 -2.46 -10.09 -20.07
CA LYS A 245 -3.37 -9.97 -18.94
C LYS A 245 -4.62 -9.21 -19.32
N ASP A 246 -5.75 -9.67 -18.80
CA ASP A 246 -6.98 -8.91 -18.85
C ASP A 246 -6.90 -7.71 -17.90
N ARG A 247 -7.48 -6.59 -18.30
CA ARG A 247 -7.39 -5.32 -17.57
C ARG A 247 -8.77 -4.79 -17.24
N ASN A 248 -8.87 -4.15 -16.10
CA ASN A 248 -10.05 -3.37 -15.75
C ASN A 248 -10.10 -2.09 -16.58
N ALA A 249 -11.28 -1.55 -16.79
CA ALA A 249 -11.47 -0.34 -17.56
C ALA A 249 -12.63 0.52 -17.05
N LEU A 250 -12.53 1.83 -17.24
CA LEU A 250 -13.63 2.76 -17.10
C LEU A 250 -14.18 3.10 -18.50
N TYR A 251 -15.48 2.92 -18.69
CA TYR A 251 -16.23 3.27 -19.89
C TYR A 251 -17.05 4.51 -19.58
N LEU A 252 -16.70 5.66 -20.17
CA LEU A 252 -17.25 6.96 -19.82
C LEU A 252 -17.97 7.57 -21.01
N LYS A 253 -19.25 7.92 -20.84
CA LYS A 253 -20.05 8.66 -21.83
C LYS A 253 -20.57 9.94 -21.22
N TYR A 254 -20.13 11.09 -21.76
CA TYR A 254 -20.50 12.38 -21.22
C TYR A 254 -20.52 13.48 -22.27
N THR A 255 -21.12 14.60 -21.90
CA THR A 255 -21.10 15.83 -22.67
C THR A 255 -20.39 16.93 -21.90
N ALA A 256 -19.60 17.74 -22.58
CA ALA A 256 -18.91 18.91 -22.01
C ALA A 256 -18.78 19.99 -23.08
N GLY A 257 -19.17 21.23 -22.78
CA GLY A 257 -19.06 22.34 -23.71
C GLY A 257 -19.81 22.11 -25.04
N GLY A 258 -20.90 21.36 -25.02
CA GLY A 258 -21.68 20.99 -26.21
C GLY A 258 -21.09 19.87 -27.06
N LYS A 259 -19.96 19.30 -26.68
CA LYS A 259 -19.30 18.15 -27.31
C LYS A 259 -19.61 16.85 -26.58
N SER A 260 -19.83 15.76 -27.31
CA SER A 260 -20.02 14.42 -26.75
C SER A 260 -18.72 13.63 -26.75
N TYR A 261 -18.50 12.87 -25.66
CA TYR A 261 -17.34 12.02 -25.47
C TYR A 261 -17.80 10.58 -25.20
N ASP A 262 -17.05 9.62 -25.74
CA ASP A 262 -17.16 8.20 -25.49
C ASP A 262 -15.73 7.68 -25.30
N GLU A 263 -15.32 7.49 -24.04
CA GLU A 263 -13.93 7.16 -23.68
C GLU A 263 -13.87 5.80 -23.01
N THR A 264 -12.88 5.01 -23.40
CA THR A 264 -12.46 3.80 -22.70
C THR A 264 -11.10 4.04 -22.07
N LEU A 265 -11.04 3.98 -20.75
CA LEU A 265 -9.83 4.16 -19.97
C LEU A 265 -9.38 2.80 -19.44
N VAL A 266 -8.30 2.25 -19.99
CA VAL A 266 -7.78 0.92 -19.63
C VAL A 266 -6.78 1.05 -18.49
N LEU A 267 -7.02 0.39 -17.36
CA LEU A 267 -6.18 0.48 -16.18
C LEU A 267 -4.76 -0.01 -16.46
N GLN A 268 -3.77 0.87 -16.29
CA GLN A 268 -2.36 0.55 -16.39
C GLN A 268 -1.79 0.12 -15.04
N ARG A 269 -2.00 0.93 -14.02
CA ARG A 269 -1.57 0.67 -12.65
C ARG A 269 -2.44 1.41 -11.66
N ARG A 270 -2.55 0.86 -10.46
CA ARG A 270 -3.15 1.53 -9.30
C ARG A 270 -2.17 2.55 -8.73
N GLY A 271 -2.67 3.45 -7.87
CA GLY A 271 -1.91 4.53 -7.23
C GLY A 271 -0.55 4.15 -6.66
N ASP A 272 0.07 5.01 -5.88
CA ASP A 272 1.42 4.79 -5.35
C ASP A 272 1.53 3.46 -4.60
N PHE A 273 2.62 2.73 -4.87
CA PHE A 273 2.83 1.40 -4.28
C PHE A 273 2.80 1.43 -2.75
N ALA A 274 2.10 0.45 -2.16
CA ALA A 274 2.25 0.15 -0.74
C ALA A 274 3.74 -0.05 -0.41
N GLY A 275 4.22 0.59 0.65
CA GLY A 275 5.62 0.45 1.09
C GLY A 275 6.56 1.58 0.69
N THR A 276 6.05 2.69 0.17
CA THR A 276 6.86 3.91 0.04
C THR A 276 7.29 4.36 1.45
N VAL A 277 8.58 4.52 1.65
CA VAL A 277 9.10 5.10 2.90
C VAL A 277 8.90 6.60 2.82
N ILE A 278 8.22 7.17 3.82
CA ILE A 278 8.17 8.62 3.97
C ILE A 278 9.45 9.05 4.67
N GLU A 279 10.10 10.06 4.14
CA GLU A 279 11.20 10.70 4.84
C GLU A 279 10.63 11.74 5.80
N PHE A 280 10.98 11.57 7.07
CA PHE A 280 10.70 12.53 8.15
C PHE A 280 11.96 13.34 8.43
N ASN A 281 11.75 14.56 8.92
CA ASN A 281 12.81 15.40 9.47
C ASN A 281 12.91 15.16 10.97
#